data_2a5ec622271ce7522eaa7617bce2afd6
#
_entry.id   2a5ec622271ce7522eaa7617bce2afd6
#
_cell.length_a   1.000
_cell.length_b   1.000
_cell.length_c   1.000
_cell.angle_alpha   90.00
_cell.angle_beta   90.00
_cell.angle_gamma   90.00
#
_symmetry.space_group_name_H-M   'P 1'
#
loop_
_entity.id
_entity.type
_entity.pdbx_description
1 polymer ?
#
loop_
_entity_poly.entity_id
_entity_poly.type
_entity_poly.pdbx_seq_one_letter_code
_entity_poly.pdbx_strand_id
1 'polypeptide(L)'
;IIANHFNSKGGDQPLFGRFQPPVRSSEIQRQAQALAVHDFVQSLLTLDSQARVVVVGDLNDFPFSTTVATLEAGGILHNLVGTLPADEQYTYIFEGNSQVLDHILVSPGLMNHALPEYDIVHINSEFVTQISDHEPAVTRVHLPPVQDVTAEVPAVSSGIRSVDSNVIR
;
A
#
# COMPACT_ATOMS: atom_id res chain seq x y z
N ILE A 1 -0.34 -7.63 -2.29
CA ILE A 1 -0.81 -6.99 -1.05
C ILE A 1 0.28 -7.13 0.00
N ILE A 2 0.64 -6.02 0.66
CA ILE A 2 1.62 -5.93 1.72
C ILE A 2 0.88 -5.47 2.98
N ALA A 3 0.58 -6.41 3.88
CA ALA A 3 -0.11 -6.13 5.13
C ALA A 3 0.90 -5.73 6.21
N ASN A 4 0.59 -4.69 6.97
CA ASN A 4 1.47 -4.12 7.98
C ASN A 4 0.74 -3.84 9.29
N HIS A 5 1.49 -3.89 10.38
CA HIS A 5 1.12 -3.32 11.65
C HIS A 5 2.39 -2.67 12.23
N PHE A 6 2.48 -1.35 12.14
CA PHE A 6 3.67 -0.62 12.58
C PHE A 6 3.69 -0.44 14.10
N ASN A 7 4.83 -0.03 14.62
CA ASN A 7 5.02 0.15 16.05
C ASN A 7 4.03 1.17 16.64
N SER A 8 3.33 0.77 17.69
CA SER A 8 2.32 1.64 18.32
C SER A 8 2.95 2.88 18.97
N LYS A 9 2.11 3.89 19.25
CA LYS A 9 2.50 5.12 19.96
C LYS A 9 2.65 4.92 21.48
N GLY A 10 2.52 3.69 21.98
CA GLY A 10 2.66 3.39 23.40
C GLY A 10 4.00 3.85 23.98
N GLY A 11 3.96 4.66 25.03
CA GLY A 11 5.14 5.24 25.67
C GLY A 11 5.60 6.57 25.11
N ASP A 12 5.03 7.06 24.02
CA ASP A 12 5.28 8.42 23.54
C ASP A 12 4.62 9.46 24.44
N GLN A 13 5.22 10.65 24.53
CA GLN A 13 4.60 11.77 25.23
C GLN A 13 3.43 12.34 24.41
N PRO A 14 2.34 12.80 25.06
CA PRO A 14 1.22 13.41 24.35
C PRO A 14 1.66 14.60 23.50
N LEU A 15 1.09 14.73 22.29
CA LEU A 15 1.40 15.83 21.37
C LEU A 15 1.16 17.21 22.00
N PHE A 16 0.11 17.33 22.81
CA PHE A 16 -0.29 18.54 23.49
C PHE A 16 -0.03 18.49 25.00
N GLY A 17 0.98 17.71 25.43
CA GLY A 17 1.39 17.61 26.82
C GLY A 17 2.25 18.80 27.29
N ARG A 18 2.62 18.77 28.59
CA ARG A 18 3.45 19.83 29.23
C ARG A 18 4.89 19.88 28.68
N PHE A 19 5.36 18.82 28.04
CA PHE A 19 6.69 18.74 27.43
C PHE A 19 6.61 19.11 25.95
N GLN A 20 7.37 20.12 25.52
CA GLN A 20 7.39 20.59 24.15
C GLN A 20 8.84 20.84 23.69
N PRO A 21 9.26 20.20 22.58
CA PRO A 21 8.53 19.19 21.82
C PRO A 21 8.37 17.86 22.60
N PRO A 22 7.32 17.08 22.33
CA PRO A 22 7.14 15.78 22.98
C PRO A 22 8.20 14.79 22.51
N VAL A 23 8.64 13.92 23.43
CA VAL A 23 9.50 12.78 23.06
C VAL A 23 8.63 11.68 22.48
N ARG A 24 8.92 11.28 21.23
CA ARG A 24 8.20 10.27 20.44
C ARG A 24 9.15 9.18 20.01
N SER A 25 9.59 8.37 20.97
CA SER A 25 10.59 7.31 20.73
C SER A 25 10.12 6.23 19.77
N SER A 26 8.80 5.97 19.73
CA SER A 26 8.19 4.99 18.83
C SER A 26 8.25 5.41 17.36
N GLU A 27 8.32 6.71 17.08
CA GLU A 27 8.36 7.26 15.71
C GLU A 27 9.58 6.80 14.93
N ILE A 28 10.74 6.66 15.60
CA ILE A 28 11.97 6.19 14.97
C ILE A 28 11.77 4.80 14.36
N GLN A 29 11.10 3.90 15.09
CA GLN A 29 10.82 2.56 14.60
C GLN A 29 9.81 2.57 13.47
N ARG A 30 8.73 3.38 13.58
CA ARG A 30 7.75 3.51 12.48
C ARG A 30 8.37 4.03 11.20
N GLN A 31 9.25 5.02 11.30
CA GLN A 31 9.97 5.55 10.12
C GLN A 31 10.86 4.48 9.48
N ALA A 32 11.57 3.67 10.28
CA ALA A 32 12.38 2.58 9.77
C ALA A 32 11.52 1.49 9.09
N GLN A 33 10.35 1.18 9.65
CA GLN A 33 9.39 0.25 9.06
C GLN A 33 8.83 0.81 7.73
N ALA A 34 8.46 2.10 7.69
CA ALA A 34 7.99 2.76 6.48
C ALA A 34 9.05 2.75 5.38
N LEU A 35 10.32 3.02 5.72
CA LEU A 35 11.42 2.98 4.76
C LEU A 35 11.61 1.57 4.19
N ALA A 36 11.56 0.53 5.02
CA ALA A 36 11.69 -0.85 4.56
C ALA A 36 10.57 -1.24 3.58
N VAL A 37 9.32 -0.83 3.86
CA VAL A 37 8.18 -1.07 2.97
C VAL A 37 8.31 -0.26 1.68
N HIS A 38 8.68 1.03 1.77
CA HIS A 38 8.93 1.89 0.63
C HIS A 38 9.97 1.27 -0.32
N ASP A 39 11.15 0.87 0.21
CA ASP A 39 12.24 0.30 -0.59
C ASP A 39 11.82 -1.01 -1.26
N PHE A 40 11.03 -1.83 -0.57
CA PHE A 40 10.47 -3.03 -1.17
C PHE A 40 9.51 -2.71 -2.32
N VAL A 41 8.56 -1.78 -2.12
CA VAL A 41 7.65 -1.34 -3.19
C VAL A 41 8.44 -0.74 -4.36
N GLN A 42 9.44 0.11 -4.08
CA GLN A 42 10.30 0.68 -5.11
C GLN A 42 11.02 -0.40 -5.91
N SER A 43 11.46 -1.49 -5.27
CA SER A 43 12.10 -2.61 -5.97
C SER A 43 11.11 -3.32 -6.92
N LEU A 44 9.85 -3.49 -6.51
CA LEU A 44 8.81 -4.07 -7.37
C LEU A 44 8.51 -3.17 -8.58
N LEU A 45 8.37 -1.86 -8.36
CA LEU A 45 8.10 -0.89 -9.42
C LEU A 45 9.30 -0.70 -10.37
N THR A 46 10.50 -0.99 -9.91
CA THR A 46 11.70 -1.02 -10.77
C THR A 46 11.67 -2.21 -11.75
N LEU A 47 11.13 -3.36 -11.31
CA LEU A 47 10.94 -4.54 -12.15
C LEU A 47 9.75 -4.37 -13.11
N ASP A 48 8.67 -3.80 -12.63
CA ASP A 48 7.46 -3.50 -13.41
C ASP A 48 6.84 -2.19 -12.92
N SER A 49 7.01 -1.11 -13.68
CA SER A 49 6.48 0.22 -13.35
C SER A 49 4.94 0.27 -13.29
N GLN A 50 4.25 -0.74 -13.79
CA GLN A 50 2.79 -0.90 -13.72
C GLN A 50 2.37 -1.94 -12.68
N ALA A 51 3.29 -2.40 -11.84
CA ALA A 51 2.98 -3.35 -10.77
C ALA A 51 1.84 -2.83 -9.88
N ARG A 52 0.88 -3.70 -9.61
CA ARG A 52 -0.33 -3.42 -8.84
C ARG A 52 -0.09 -3.79 -7.39
N VAL A 53 0.36 -2.82 -6.62
CA VAL A 53 0.73 -3.00 -5.21
C VAL A 53 -0.30 -2.30 -4.32
N VAL A 54 -0.70 -2.98 -3.26
CA VAL A 54 -1.51 -2.43 -2.16
C VAL A 54 -0.73 -2.60 -0.87
N VAL A 55 -0.50 -1.51 -0.16
CA VAL A 55 0.03 -1.50 1.21
C VAL A 55 -1.13 -1.17 2.14
N VAL A 56 -1.37 -2.00 3.15
CA VAL A 56 -2.56 -1.89 4.00
C VAL A 56 -2.24 -2.25 5.45
N GLY A 57 -2.93 -1.59 6.38
CA GLY A 57 -2.93 -1.94 7.80
C GLY A 57 -2.84 -0.75 8.73
N ASP A 58 -2.74 -1.06 10.02
CA ASP A 58 -2.51 -0.07 11.06
C ASP A 58 -1.04 0.38 11.02
N LEU A 59 -0.82 1.57 10.47
CA LEU A 59 0.50 2.20 10.41
C LEU A 59 0.84 2.96 11.69
N ASN A 60 -0.10 3.04 12.64
CA ASN A 60 0.06 3.72 13.93
C ASN A 60 0.57 5.16 13.78
N ASP A 61 0.28 5.80 12.64
CA ASP A 61 0.70 7.19 12.41
C ASP A 61 -0.30 7.93 11.51
N PHE A 62 -0.24 9.24 11.54
CA PHE A 62 -1.21 10.13 10.89
C PHE A 62 -0.90 10.34 9.41
N PRO A 63 -1.91 10.67 8.57
CA PRO A 63 -1.71 10.96 7.14
C PRO A 63 -0.65 12.02 6.86
N PHE A 64 -0.48 12.99 7.77
CA PHE A 64 0.47 14.10 7.66
C PHE A 64 1.84 13.81 8.31
N SER A 65 2.07 12.58 8.80
CA SER A 65 3.31 12.19 9.47
C SER A 65 4.45 11.92 8.50
N THR A 66 5.68 12.01 8.97
CA THR A 66 6.88 11.60 8.20
C THR A 66 6.82 10.13 7.82
N THR A 67 6.24 9.27 8.66
CA THR A 67 6.05 7.84 8.40
C THR A 67 5.24 7.61 7.11
N VAL A 68 4.08 8.26 6.99
CA VAL A 68 3.22 8.13 5.80
C VAL A 68 3.84 8.84 4.60
N ALA A 69 4.42 10.02 4.79
CA ALA A 69 5.13 10.74 3.73
C ALA A 69 6.30 9.93 3.15
N THR A 70 6.99 9.11 3.97
CA THR A 70 8.04 8.20 3.51
C THR A 70 7.47 7.13 2.57
N LEU A 71 6.31 6.55 2.87
CA LEU A 71 5.66 5.56 2.01
C LEU A 71 5.24 6.16 0.65
N GLU A 72 4.81 7.41 0.64
CA GLU A 72 4.36 8.12 -0.57
C GLU A 72 5.51 8.79 -1.34
N ALA A 73 6.73 8.78 -0.79
CA ALA A 73 7.87 9.44 -1.41
C ALA A 73 8.09 8.97 -2.87
N GLY A 74 8.40 9.91 -3.75
CA GLY A 74 8.56 9.62 -5.18
C GLY A 74 7.27 9.27 -5.93
N GLY A 75 6.09 9.37 -5.27
CA GLY A 75 4.80 9.06 -5.87
C GLY A 75 4.59 7.57 -6.17
N ILE A 76 5.32 6.69 -5.47
CA ILE A 76 5.24 5.23 -5.67
C ILE A 76 4.01 4.60 -5.02
N LEU A 77 3.42 5.30 -4.06
CA LEU A 77 2.17 4.94 -3.39
C LEU A 77 1.30 6.19 -3.21
N HIS A 78 -0.01 6.00 -3.23
CA HIS A 78 -1.02 7.02 -2.98
C HIS A 78 -1.94 6.56 -1.86
N ASN A 79 -2.06 7.37 -0.80
CA ASN A 79 -2.92 7.08 0.33
C ASN A 79 -4.38 7.40 0.00
N LEU A 80 -5.24 6.40 0.05
CA LEU A 80 -6.65 6.55 -0.32
C LEU A 80 -7.47 7.36 0.68
N VAL A 81 -7.04 7.51 1.92
CA VAL A 81 -7.71 8.35 2.92
C VAL A 81 -7.97 9.76 2.41
N GLY A 82 -7.01 10.33 1.66
CA GLY A 82 -7.13 11.67 1.09
C GLY A 82 -8.24 11.83 0.04
N THR A 83 -8.88 10.74 -0.39
CA THR A 83 -10.01 10.78 -1.35
C THR A 83 -11.36 11.01 -0.66
N LEU A 84 -11.43 10.82 0.66
CA LEU A 84 -12.64 11.06 1.44
C LEU A 84 -12.81 12.52 1.85
N PRO A 85 -14.05 12.98 2.10
CA PRO A 85 -14.30 14.23 2.82
C PRO A 85 -13.58 14.24 4.18
N ALA A 86 -13.16 15.42 4.63
CA ALA A 86 -12.35 15.53 5.84
C ALA A 86 -13.05 15.03 7.13
N ASP A 87 -14.35 15.12 7.19
CA ASP A 87 -15.20 14.64 8.30
C ASP A 87 -15.37 13.11 8.32
N GLU A 88 -15.06 12.43 7.22
CA GLU A 88 -15.06 10.96 7.11
C GLU A 88 -13.66 10.35 7.32
N GLN A 89 -12.61 11.20 7.49
CA GLN A 89 -11.23 10.74 7.59
C GLN A 89 -10.87 10.37 9.04
N TYR A 90 -11.41 9.27 9.58
CA TYR A 90 -10.95 8.71 10.86
C TYR A 90 -11.18 7.19 10.92
N THR A 91 -10.23 6.48 11.50
CA THR A 91 -10.27 5.03 11.70
C THR A 91 -10.21 4.66 13.18
N TYR A 92 -10.03 5.65 14.06
CA TYR A 92 -9.83 5.44 15.49
C TYR A 92 -10.24 6.71 16.26
N ILE A 93 -10.83 6.54 17.45
CA ILE A 93 -11.13 7.66 18.34
C ILE A 93 -10.40 7.43 19.67
N PHE A 94 -9.54 8.36 20.04
CA PHE A 94 -8.80 8.33 21.30
C PHE A 94 -9.02 9.62 22.10
N GLU A 95 -9.50 9.47 23.33
CA GLU A 95 -9.79 10.62 24.23
C GLU A 95 -10.63 11.71 23.56
N GLY A 96 -11.61 11.32 22.73
CA GLY A 96 -12.48 12.22 21.99
C GLY A 96 -11.85 12.85 20.73
N ASN A 97 -10.66 12.42 20.33
CA ASN A 97 -10.01 12.89 19.12
C ASN A 97 -10.10 11.81 18.03
N SER A 98 -10.74 12.15 16.92
CA SER A 98 -10.78 11.34 15.71
C SER A 98 -9.40 11.32 15.03
N GLN A 99 -8.90 10.13 14.71
CA GLN A 99 -7.56 9.90 14.16
C GLN A 99 -7.62 8.91 13.01
N VAL A 100 -6.75 9.07 12.02
CA VAL A 100 -6.46 8.04 11.03
C VAL A 100 -5.17 7.34 11.44
N LEU A 101 -5.25 6.04 11.70
CA LEU A 101 -4.10 5.18 11.99
C LEU A 101 -3.99 4.03 11.00
N ASP A 102 -5.13 3.61 10.44
CA ASP A 102 -5.24 2.57 9.42
C ASP A 102 -5.24 3.19 8.04
N HIS A 103 -4.44 2.64 7.15
CA HIS A 103 -4.25 3.19 5.82
C HIS A 103 -4.35 2.11 4.75
N ILE A 104 -4.85 2.51 3.58
CA ILE A 104 -4.73 1.76 2.34
C ILE A 104 -4.03 2.66 1.33
N LEU A 105 -2.83 2.24 0.93
CA LEU A 105 -2.04 2.93 -0.08
C LEU A 105 -1.92 2.02 -1.32
N VAL A 106 -2.00 2.62 -2.49
CA VAL A 106 -1.98 1.90 -3.76
C VAL A 106 -0.92 2.46 -4.71
N SER A 107 -0.31 1.59 -5.51
CA SER A 107 0.64 2.01 -6.53
C SER A 107 -0.03 2.67 -7.73
N PRO A 108 0.70 3.48 -8.53
CA PRO A 108 0.18 4.13 -9.74
C PRO A 108 -0.45 3.13 -10.72
N GLY A 109 0.04 1.90 -10.80
CA GLY A 109 -0.52 0.85 -11.65
C GLY A 109 -1.98 0.49 -11.32
N LEU A 110 -2.45 0.78 -10.10
CA LEU A 110 -3.85 0.63 -9.73
C LEU A 110 -4.66 1.91 -9.99
N MET A 111 -4.04 3.09 -9.88
CA MET A 111 -4.70 4.38 -10.11
C MET A 111 -4.96 4.65 -11.59
N ASN A 112 -4.10 4.15 -12.49
CA ASN A 112 -4.13 4.47 -13.92
C ASN A 112 -5.33 3.88 -14.68
N HIS A 113 -5.99 2.85 -14.15
CA HIS A 113 -7.12 2.18 -14.84
C HIS A 113 -8.48 2.74 -14.42
N ALA A 114 -8.66 2.99 -13.14
CA ALA A 114 -9.79 3.69 -12.53
C ALA A 114 -9.40 4.06 -11.10
N LEU A 115 -9.86 5.18 -10.61
CA LEU A 115 -9.68 5.52 -9.20
C LEU A 115 -10.30 4.42 -8.34
N PRO A 116 -9.56 3.86 -7.36
CA PRO A 116 -10.16 2.94 -6.41
C PRO A 116 -11.32 3.61 -5.66
N GLU A 117 -12.41 2.87 -5.50
CA GLU A 117 -13.44 3.28 -4.56
C GLU A 117 -12.94 2.99 -3.15
N TYR A 118 -13.04 3.94 -2.24
CA TYR A 118 -12.55 3.80 -0.86
C TYR A 118 -13.58 4.33 0.13
N ASP A 119 -13.71 3.64 1.24
CA ASP A 119 -14.64 3.99 2.32
C ASP A 119 -14.09 3.54 3.67
N ILE A 120 -14.40 4.28 4.74
CA ILE A 120 -14.21 3.89 6.13
C ILE A 120 -15.60 3.65 6.72
N VAL A 121 -15.85 2.43 7.16
CA VAL A 121 -17.18 2.01 7.63
C VAL A 121 -17.28 2.29 9.14
N HIS A 122 -17.92 3.39 9.51
CA HIS A 122 -18.05 3.84 10.90
C HIS A 122 -19.06 3.00 11.69
N ILE A 123 -18.61 1.88 12.25
CA ILE A 123 -19.44 0.91 12.98
C ILE A 123 -18.89 0.53 14.38
N ASN A 124 -17.73 1.06 14.74
CA ASN A 124 -17.03 0.69 15.97
C ASN A 124 -16.77 1.89 16.89
N SER A 125 -15.86 2.78 16.52
CA SER A 125 -15.24 3.76 17.41
C SER A 125 -16.22 4.80 17.98
N GLU A 126 -17.36 5.02 17.33
CA GLU A 126 -18.43 5.91 17.79
C GLU A 126 -19.38 5.27 18.80
N PHE A 127 -19.32 3.94 18.98
CA PHE A 127 -20.30 3.20 19.77
C PHE A 127 -19.69 2.73 21.09
N VAL A 128 -20.51 2.76 22.15
CA VAL A 128 -20.12 2.24 23.48
C VAL A 128 -19.88 0.72 23.44
N THR A 129 -20.67 0.00 22.65
CA THR A 129 -20.47 -1.43 22.41
C THR A 129 -19.85 -1.60 21.04
N GLN A 130 -18.60 -1.98 21.00
CA GLN A 130 -17.80 -2.13 19.78
C GLN A 130 -17.09 -3.47 19.74
N ILE A 131 -16.86 -4.00 18.55
CA ILE A 131 -16.10 -5.25 18.32
C ILE A 131 -14.62 -4.95 18.27
N SER A 132 -14.25 -3.75 17.80
CA SER A 132 -12.89 -3.23 17.68
C SER A 132 -12.91 -1.76 18.09
N ASP A 133 -11.79 -1.24 18.53
CA ASP A 133 -11.58 0.20 18.71
C ASP A 133 -11.16 0.91 17.41
N HIS A 134 -10.92 0.13 16.33
CA HIS A 134 -10.67 0.63 14.99
C HIS A 134 -11.86 0.43 14.06
N GLU A 135 -12.01 1.34 13.10
CA GLU A 135 -12.98 1.23 12.01
C GLU A 135 -12.42 0.39 10.86
N PRO A 136 -13.23 -0.49 10.25
CA PRO A 136 -12.82 -1.19 9.05
C PRO A 136 -12.80 -0.25 7.84
N ALA A 137 -11.69 -0.25 7.10
CA ALA A 137 -11.58 0.41 5.81
C ALA A 137 -11.72 -0.59 4.67
N VAL A 138 -12.43 -0.20 3.61
CA VAL A 138 -12.63 -1.02 2.44
C VAL A 138 -12.20 -0.28 1.17
N THR A 139 -11.64 -1.02 0.21
CA THR A 139 -11.38 -0.49 -1.12
C THR A 139 -11.80 -1.48 -2.19
N ARG A 140 -12.38 -0.95 -3.28
CA ARG A 140 -12.64 -1.70 -4.49
C ARG A 140 -11.71 -1.21 -5.57
N VAL A 141 -10.91 -2.11 -6.12
CA VAL A 141 -10.02 -1.83 -7.24
C VAL A 141 -10.53 -2.53 -8.50
N HIS A 142 -10.53 -1.82 -9.62
CA HIS A 142 -10.88 -2.37 -10.92
C HIS A 142 -9.63 -2.89 -11.60
N LEU A 143 -9.55 -4.19 -11.82
CA LEU A 143 -8.44 -4.80 -12.55
C LEU A 143 -8.88 -5.02 -14.00
N PRO A 144 -8.06 -4.62 -15.00
CA PRO A 144 -8.34 -5.00 -16.39
C PRO A 144 -8.30 -6.52 -16.51
N PRO A 145 -9.05 -7.10 -17.47
CA PRO A 145 -8.96 -8.52 -17.75
C PRO A 145 -7.52 -8.92 -18.03
N VAL A 146 -7.13 -10.06 -17.50
CA VAL A 146 -5.83 -10.66 -17.82
C VAL A 146 -5.85 -10.92 -19.34
N GLN A 147 -4.99 -10.23 -20.07
CA GLN A 147 -4.76 -10.60 -21.47
C GLN A 147 -4.04 -11.93 -21.42
N ASP A 148 -4.67 -12.98 -21.93
CA ASP A 148 -3.99 -14.25 -22.19
C ASP A 148 -2.81 -13.94 -23.12
N VAL A 149 -1.61 -13.89 -22.56
CA VAL A 149 -0.39 -13.93 -23.34
C VAL A 149 -0.29 -15.38 -23.83
N THR A 150 -1.03 -15.70 -24.88
CA THR A 150 -0.69 -16.87 -25.69
C THR A 150 0.69 -16.53 -26.24
N ALA A 151 1.72 -17.02 -25.57
CA ALA A 151 3.07 -16.96 -26.09
C ALA A 151 3.01 -17.68 -27.43
N GLU A 152 3.07 -16.95 -28.54
CA GLU A 152 3.44 -17.52 -29.81
C GLU A 152 4.83 -18.14 -29.60
N VAL A 153 4.87 -19.42 -29.32
CA VAL A 153 6.12 -20.18 -29.39
C VAL A 153 6.60 -20.02 -30.82
N PRO A 154 7.71 -19.33 -31.08
CA PRO A 154 8.19 -19.20 -32.44
C PRO A 154 8.39 -20.62 -33.00
N ALA A 155 7.73 -20.90 -34.09
CA ALA A 155 7.88 -22.17 -34.77
C ALA A 155 9.36 -22.38 -35.07
N VAL A 156 9.98 -23.34 -34.41
CA VAL A 156 11.34 -23.76 -34.72
C VAL A 156 11.25 -24.37 -36.09
N SER A 157 11.67 -23.64 -37.14
CA SER A 157 11.80 -24.16 -38.47
C SER A 157 12.85 -25.28 -38.44
N SER A 158 12.41 -26.51 -38.50
CA SER A 158 13.28 -27.67 -38.68
C SER A 158 13.90 -27.64 -40.04
N GLY A 159 15.00 -26.88 -40.18
CA GLY A 159 15.86 -26.95 -41.36
C GLY A 159 16.63 -28.28 -41.40
N ILE A 160 15.95 -29.37 -41.70
CA ILE A 160 16.59 -30.62 -42.07
C ILE A 160 17.09 -30.41 -43.51
N ARG A 161 18.39 -30.07 -43.64
CA ARG A 161 19.07 -30.19 -44.94
C ARG A 161 19.20 -31.69 -45.23
N SER A 162 18.52 -32.11 -46.30
CA SER A 162 18.77 -33.43 -46.89
C SER A 162 20.23 -33.48 -47.32
N VAL A 163 20.99 -34.42 -46.79
CA VAL A 163 22.33 -34.74 -47.28
C VAL A 163 22.13 -35.60 -48.51
N ASP A 164 22.46 -35.07 -49.69
CA ASP A 164 22.51 -35.82 -50.95
C ASP A 164 23.50 -36.98 -50.85
N SER A 165 22.98 -38.18 -50.87
CA SER A 165 23.73 -39.40 -50.94
C SER A 165 24.02 -39.74 -52.42
N ASN A 166 25.01 -39.07 -53.02
CA ASN A 166 25.58 -39.48 -54.28
C ASN A 166 27.00 -39.00 -54.41
N VAL A 167 27.97 -39.78 -53.96
CA VAL A 167 29.29 -39.97 -54.60
C VAL A 167 29.85 -41.29 -54.13
N ILE A 168 29.62 -42.32 -54.92
CA ILE A 168 30.52 -43.48 -55.04
C ILE A 168 30.95 -43.53 -56.50
N ARG A 169 32.21 -43.23 -56.73
CA ARG A 169 33.11 -43.84 -57.69
C ARG A 169 34.57 -43.43 -57.45
#